data_76f74edd770a0c871045f79c605cd55f
#
_entry.id   76f74edd770a0c871045f79c605cd55f
#
_cell.length_a   1.000
_cell.length_b   1.000
_cell.length_c   1.000
_cell.angle_alpha   90.00
_cell.angle_beta   90.00
_cell.angle_gamma   90.00
#
_symmetry.space_group_name_H-M   'P 1'
#
loop_
_entity.id
_entity.type
_entity.pdbx_description
1 polymer ?
#
loop_
_entity_poly.entity_id
_entity_poly.type
_entity_poly.pdbx_seq_one_letter_code
_entity_poly.pdbx_strand_id
1 'polypeptide(L)'
;MRSYFYKSLLLAGVCAAQALAISLYDTAPVVGLPESHAATYNAYARLGYDDNMDASYTDKKASMYVNAGFGASFADYESVDKISYRFNLGATRYMQTARNDGEKMYADCGLSASLVHAFSARSTYSASLSITYSPEPDYASGISASRRQGDCLNWSFSNSYSQSIDSRWSWNVGGGYSGNIYSETEYSRDDRQYVNCSAGLNYRASELLSYNAGCSYRYDLREYGYDSNNLTISVGFSRSLDPVSSCSGSIGLQTKMVHQDTILTPTLNLGYNRRVSEGMSVNSYLSLSNENVDTYRGVGANYLSDVTWRVGVNCTYSLSPIVSYHFGISLMRCSYSKGTRGMSSEKNTTLNPTLGMSYRFSENLTGNINYQYTWYETDRRGQSDGYERHNISTGLTYTF
;
A
#
# COMPACT_ATOMS: atom_id res chain seq x y z
N MET A 1 8.32 -22.61 -15.25
CA MET A 1 7.01 -22.28 -14.64
C MET A 1 6.42 -23.34 -13.68
N ARG A 2 6.12 -24.58 -14.09
CA ARG A 2 5.45 -25.58 -13.21
C ARG A 2 6.25 -26.01 -11.95
N SER A 3 7.56 -26.03 -11.97
CA SER A 3 8.39 -26.50 -10.84
C SER A 3 8.44 -25.54 -9.65
N TYR A 4 8.28 -24.24 -9.87
CA TYR A 4 8.35 -23.24 -8.79
C TYR A 4 7.04 -23.12 -8.02
N PHE A 5 5.91 -23.34 -8.66
CA PHE A 5 4.58 -23.27 -8.05
C PHE A 5 4.41 -24.28 -6.90
N TYR A 6 4.95 -25.51 -7.07
CA TYR A 6 4.89 -26.54 -6.03
C TYR A 6 5.84 -26.28 -4.85
N LYS A 7 6.99 -25.64 -5.08
CA LYS A 7 7.92 -25.29 -3.99
C LYS A 7 7.37 -24.16 -3.12
N SER A 8 6.67 -23.20 -3.73
CA SER A 8 6.03 -22.09 -3.01
C SER A 8 4.84 -22.56 -2.15
N LEU A 9 4.08 -23.54 -2.60
CA LEU A 9 2.93 -24.07 -1.85
C LEU A 9 3.35 -24.82 -0.57
N LEU A 10 4.52 -25.46 -0.57
CA LEU A 10 5.05 -26.18 0.60
C LEU A 10 5.63 -25.24 1.67
N LEU A 11 6.15 -24.09 1.29
CA LEU A 11 6.62 -23.07 2.25
C LEU A 11 5.47 -22.23 2.85
N ALA A 12 4.36 -22.09 2.14
CA ALA A 12 3.21 -21.31 2.59
C ALA A 12 2.52 -21.90 3.84
N GLY A 13 2.78 -23.17 4.17
CA GLY A 13 2.23 -23.83 5.34
C GLY A 13 2.90 -23.48 6.67
N VAL A 14 4.01 -22.72 6.67
CA VAL A 14 4.83 -22.56 7.88
C VAL A 14 4.88 -21.12 8.39
N CYS A 15 4.51 -20.13 7.60
CA CYS A 15 4.69 -18.74 8.01
C CYS A 15 3.38 -17.97 8.04
N ALA A 16 3.06 -17.46 9.19
CA ALA A 16 1.89 -16.66 9.47
C ALA A 16 2.24 -15.24 9.93
N ALA A 17 1.82 -14.20 9.30
CA ALA A 17 1.49 -12.86 9.69
C ALA A 17 1.91 -11.66 8.94
N GLN A 18 1.19 -10.81 8.69
CA GLN A 18 1.20 -9.37 9.05
C GLN A 18 0.08 -8.71 8.34
N ALA A 19 -0.50 -7.85 8.89
CA ALA A 19 -0.50 -6.59 9.04
C ALA A 19 -1.51 -5.63 9.10
N LEU A 20 -1.38 -4.61 9.44
CA LEU A 20 -2.17 -3.40 9.41
C LEU A 20 -1.69 -2.54 8.24
N ALA A 21 -2.14 -2.87 7.05
CA ALA A 21 -2.30 -1.86 6.03
C ALA A 21 -3.60 -1.13 6.38
N ILE A 22 -3.48 0.02 7.01
CA ILE A 22 -4.58 0.97 7.11
C ILE A 22 -4.94 1.35 5.68
N SER A 23 -6.06 0.80 5.20
CA SER A 23 -6.62 1.17 3.91
C SER A 23 -6.97 2.65 3.96
N LEU A 24 -6.43 3.44 3.07
CA LEU A 24 -6.73 4.88 2.89
C LEU A 24 -8.18 5.15 2.46
N TYR A 25 -9.03 4.13 2.46
CA TYR A 25 -10.44 4.17 2.07
C TYR A 25 -11.36 3.67 3.16
N ASP A 26 -11.02 3.90 4.43
CA ASP A 26 -12.00 3.69 5.49
C ASP A 26 -13.07 4.76 5.38
N THR A 27 -14.17 4.38 4.74
CA THR A 27 -15.43 5.08 4.95
C THR A 27 -15.74 5.00 6.44
N ALA A 28 -15.98 6.16 7.07
CA ALA A 28 -16.28 6.27 8.49
C ALA A 28 -17.24 5.17 8.96
N PRO A 29 -16.99 4.56 10.12
CA PRO A 29 -17.87 3.52 10.62
C PRO A 29 -19.28 4.06 10.73
N VAL A 30 -20.21 3.42 10.08
CA VAL A 30 -21.65 3.66 10.29
C VAL A 30 -21.92 3.27 11.73
N VAL A 31 -22.14 4.27 12.59
CA VAL A 31 -22.55 4.06 13.96
C VAL A 31 -23.97 3.52 13.96
N GLY A 32 -24.11 2.28 14.37
CA GLY A 32 -25.38 1.58 14.45
C GLY A 32 -25.29 0.28 13.65
N LEU A 33 -24.62 -0.71 14.19
CA LEU A 33 -24.66 -2.07 13.69
C LEU A 33 -25.97 -2.71 14.10
N PRO A 34 -26.90 -2.93 13.17
CA PRO A 34 -27.85 -4.01 13.36
C PRO A 34 -27.18 -5.30 12.94
N GLU A 35 -27.60 -6.33 13.59
CA GLU A 35 -27.23 -7.71 13.46
C GLU A 35 -26.99 -8.19 12.04
N SER A 36 -25.85 -8.81 11.87
CA SER A 36 -25.53 -10.07 11.26
C SER A 36 -25.36 -10.22 9.76
N HIS A 37 -25.92 -9.60 8.83
CA HIS A 37 -25.62 -9.85 7.39
C HIS A 37 -25.83 -8.58 6.56
N ALA A 38 -24.81 -7.78 6.37
CA ALA A 38 -24.90 -6.60 5.54
C ALA A 38 -24.32 -6.87 4.15
N ALA A 39 -25.17 -6.82 3.13
CA ALA A 39 -24.73 -6.75 1.75
C ALA A 39 -24.87 -5.31 1.26
N THR A 40 -23.83 -4.74 0.71
CA THR A 40 -23.83 -3.41 0.14
C THR A 40 -23.35 -3.47 -1.29
N TYR A 41 -24.09 -2.86 -2.19
CA TYR A 41 -23.73 -2.76 -3.60
C TYR A 41 -23.51 -1.30 -3.95
N ASN A 42 -22.55 -1.03 -4.80
CA ASN A 42 -22.34 0.31 -5.32
C ASN A 42 -22.03 0.29 -6.80
N ALA A 43 -22.42 1.35 -7.49
CA ALA A 43 -21.99 1.63 -8.84
C ALA A 43 -21.35 3.01 -8.87
N TYR A 44 -20.29 3.17 -9.65
CA TYR A 44 -19.60 4.44 -9.76
C TYR A 44 -19.28 4.79 -11.21
N ALA A 45 -19.23 6.08 -11.47
CA ALA A 45 -18.73 6.64 -12.73
C ALA A 45 -17.87 7.86 -12.43
N ARG A 46 -16.73 7.97 -13.10
CA ARG A 46 -15.75 9.04 -12.94
C ARG A 46 -15.32 9.56 -14.30
N LEU A 47 -15.10 10.86 -14.37
CA LEU A 47 -14.46 11.55 -15.46
C LEU A 47 -13.14 12.10 -14.94
N GLY A 48 -12.08 11.98 -15.71
CA GLY A 48 -10.79 12.53 -15.30
C GLY A 48 -9.99 13.06 -16.47
N TYR A 49 -8.97 13.82 -16.12
CA TYR A 49 -7.97 14.36 -17.02
C TYR A 49 -6.59 14.12 -16.42
N ASP A 50 -5.68 13.63 -17.24
CA ASP A 50 -4.30 13.34 -16.91
C ASP A 50 -3.42 14.04 -17.97
N ASP A 51 -2.55 14.94 -17.57
CA ASP A 51 -1.72 15.72 -18.49
C ASP A 51 -0.44 14.98 -18.91
N ASN A 52 -0.10 13.89 -18.23
CA ASN A 52 1.07 13.07 -18.53
C ASN A 52 0.78 11.59 -18.24
N MET A 53 -0.14 11.01 -19.01
CA MET A 53 -0.60 9.64 -18.80
C MET A 53 0.52 8.57 -18.90
N ASP A 54 1.59 8.86 -19.60
CA ASP A 54 2.74 7.96 -19.78
C ASP A 54 3.86 8.20 -18.77
N ALA A 55 3.69 9.15 -17.83
CA ALA A 55 4.74 9.57 -16.90
C ALA A 55 6.08 9.84 -17.63
N SER A 56 6.00 10.48 -18.79
CA SER A 56 7.13 10.69 -19.69
C SER A 56 7.89 11.97 -19.34
N TYR A 57 9.21 11.93 -19.53
CA TYR A 57 10.10 13.08 -19.32
C TYR A 57 10.00 14.12 -20.44
N THR A 58 9.91 13.66 -21.69
CA THR A 58 10.08 14.53 -22.87
C THR A 58 8.84 14.64 -23.76
N ASP A 59 8.04 13.60 -23.81
CA ASP A 59 6.88 13.51 -24.71
C ASP A 59 5.62 13.24 -23.86
N LYS A 60 5.16 14.30 -23.17
CA LYS A 60 3.99 14.23 -22.31
C LYS A 60 2.74 14.08 -23.16
N LYS A 61 1.93 13.05 -22.86
CA LYS A 61 0.63 12.85 -23.49
C LYS A 61 -0.47 13.12 -22.48
N ALA A 62 -1.31 14.08 -22.81
CA ALA A 62 -2.50 14.39 -22.04
C ALA A 62 -3.70 13.59 -22.55
N SER A 63 -4.54 13.11 -21.66
CA SER A 63 -5.78 12.44 -22.04
C SER A 63 -6.88 12.68 -21.02
N MET A 64 -8.09 12.85 -21.50
CA MET A 64 -9.28 12.62 -20.69
C MET A 64 -9.54 11.12 -20.57
N TYR A 65 -10.14 10.70 -19.48
CA TYR A 65 -10.58 9.34 -19.30
C TYR A 65 -11.94 9.25 -18.61
N VAL A 66 -12.62 8.14 -18.87
CA VAL A 66 -13.84 7.73 -18.18
C VAL A 66 -13.55 6.43 -17.46
N ASN A 67 -13.87 6.37 -16.19
CA ASN A 67 -13.82 5.14 -15.40
C ASN A 67 -15.19 4.85 -14.83
N ALA A 68 -15.68 3.64 -15.00
CA ALA A 68 -16.96 3.21 -14.44
C ALA A 68 -16.84 1.79 -13.90
N GLY A 69 -17.60 1.48 -12.87
CA GLY A 69 -17.53 0.17 -12.26
C GLY A 69 -18.64 -0.10 -11.26
N PHE A 70 -18.58 -1.31 -10.76
CA PHE A 70 -19.50 -1.85 -9.78
C PHE A 70 -18.72 -2.51 -8.64
N GLY A 71 -19.21 -2.36 -7.43
CA GLY A 71 -18.67 -3.00 -6.24
C GLY A 71 -19.76 -3.71 -5.44
N ALA A 72 -19.37 -4.78 -4.78
CA ALA A 72 -20.19 -5.50 -3.81
C ALA A 72 -19.36 -5.78 -2.57
N SER A 73 -19.94 -5.58 -1.41
CA SER A 73 -19.33 -5.95 -0.14
C SER A 73 -20.33 -6.69 0.73
N PHE A 74 -19.83 -7.72 1.38
CA PHE A 74 -20.58 -8.53 2.33
C PHE A 74 -19.82 -8.52 3.64
N ALA A 75 -20.53 -8.32 4.73
CA ALA A 75 -19.97 -8.40 6.06
C ALA A 75 -20.91 -9.23 6.93
N ASP A 76 -20.34 -10.22 7.58
CA ASP A 76 -21.01 -11.06 8.56
C ASP A 76 -20.23 -10.93 9.87
N TYR A 77 -20.93 -10.47 10.90
CA TYR A 77 -20.34 -10.23 12.21
C TYR A 77 -21.12 -11.05 13.26
N GLU A 78 -20.65 -12.26 13.46
CA GLU A 78 -21.05 -13.03 14.63
C GLU A 78 -20.17 -12.66 15.84
N SER A 79 -20.57 -13.08 17.02
CA SER A 79 -19.84 -12.78 18.27
C SER A 79 -18.38 -13.32 18.29
N VAL A 80 -18.13 -14.39 17.58
CA VAL A 80 -16.85 -15.11 17.55
C VAL A 80 -16.13 -14.88 16.21
N ASP A 81 -16.90 -14.82 15.13
CA ASP A 81 -16.41 -14.69 13.76
C ASP A 81 -16.80 -13.35 13.16
N LYS A 82 -15.86 -12.73 12.47
CA LYS A 82 -16.12 -11.57 11.61
C LYS A 82 -15.56 -11.89 10.24
N ILE A 83 -16.44 -12.00 9.27
CA ILE A 83 -16.08 -12.31 7.89
C ILE A 83 -16.49 -11.15 7.02
N SER A 84 -15.62 -10.74 6.13
CA SER A 84 -15.99 -9.76 5.10
C SER A 84 -15.43 -10.15 3.75
N TYR A 85 -16.20 -9.90 2.71
CA TYR A 85 -15.81 -10.04 1.31
C TYR A 85 -16.09 -8.73 0.59
N ARG A 86 -15.17 -8.33 -0.27
CA ARG A 86 -15.37 -7.20 -1.17
C ARG A 86 -14.94 -7.58 -2.57
N PHE A 87 -15.77 -7.24 -3.52
CA PHE A 87 -15.52 -7.40 -4.94
C PHE A 87 -15.70 -6.05 -5.62
N ASN A 88 -14.82 -5.72 -6.55
CA ASN A 88 -14.98 -4.59 -7.45
C ASN A 88 -14.60 -4.98 -8.87
N LEU A 89 -15.33 -4.44 -9.83
CA LEU A 89 -15.10 -4.57 -11.25
C LEU A 89 -15.26 -3.20 -11.88
N GLY A 90 -14.28 -2.76 -12.64
CA GLY A 90 -14.29 -1.47 -13.31
C GLY A 90 -13.62 -1.54 -14.67
N ALA A 91 -13.81 -0.47 -15.41
CA ALA A 91 -13.11 -0.24 -16.66
C ALA A 91 -12.78 1.23 -16.81
N THR A 92 -11.58 1.50 -17.28
CA THR A 92 -11.10 2.85 -17.61
C THR A 92 -10.88 2.95 -19.10
N ARG A 93 -11.44 3.97 -19.72
CA ARG A 93 -11.22 4.28 -21.15
C ARG A 93 -10.58 5.66 -21.27
N TYR A 94 -9.41 5.70 -21.88
CA TYR A 94 -8.73 6.93 -22.28
C TYR A 94 -9.18 7.39 -23.66
N MET A 95 -9.24 8.68 -23.87
CA MET A 95 -9.62 9.27 -25.18
C MET A 95 -8.44 9.22 -26.15
N GLN A 96 -7.22 9.28 -25.65
CA GLN A 96 -5.99 9.11 -26.43
C GLN A 96 -5.34 7.78 -26.12
N THR A 97 -4.59 7.22 -27.06
CA THR A 97 -3.83 5.98 -26.86
C THR A 97 -2.54 6.25 -26.10
N ALA A 98 -2.20 5.36 -25.20
CA ALA A 98 -0.84 5.26 -24.67
C ALA A 98 0.17 4.97 -25.80
N ARG A 99 1.44 5.22 -25.56
CA ARG A 99 2.47 5.36 -26.59
C ARG A 99 2.72 4.11 -27.44
N ASN A 100 2.54 2.90 -26.93
CA ASN A 100 3.04 1.68 -27.58
C ASN A 100 2.01 0.57 -27.78
N ASP A 101 0.94 0.50 -27.01
CA ASP A 101 0.01 -0.62 -27.07
C ASP A 101 -1.20 -0.38 -27.99
N GLY A 102 -1.49 0.87 -28.32
CA GLY A 102 -2.68 1.23 -29.09
C GLY A 102 -4.01 1.02 -28.36
N GLU A 103 -3.97 0.45 -27.16
CA GLU A 103 -5.16 0.22 -26.36
C GLU A 103 -5.65 1.51 -25.70
N LYS A 104 -6.96 1.61 -25.60
CA LYS A 104 -7.65 2.75 -24.98
C LYS A 104 -8.50 2.34 -23.78
N MET A 105 -8.74 1.06 -23.61
CA MET A 105 -9.65 0.54 -22.60
C MET A 105 -8.94 -0.50 -21.74
N TYR A 106 -8.99 -0.28 -20.45
CA TYR A 106 -8.36 -1.12 -19.44
C TYR A 106 -9.43 -1.59 -18.44
N ALA A 107 -9.43 -2.88 -18.13
CA ALA A 107 -10.26 -3.43 -17.08
C ALA A 107 -9.50 -3.46 -15.76
N ASP A 108 -10.18 -3.19 -14.68
CA ASP A 108 -9.68 -3.37 -13.33
C ASP A 108 -10.64 -4.25 -12.53
N CYS A 109 -10.12 -5.18 -11.77
CA CYS A 109 -10.91 -5.96 -10.86
C CYS A 109 -10.18 -6.22 -9.55
N GLY A 110 -10.93 -6.38 -8.48
CA GLY A 110 -10.40 -6.67 -7.17
C GLY A 110 -11.32 -7.59 -6.39
N LEU A 111 -10.71 -8.53 -5.68
CA LEU A 111 -11.34 -9.38 -4.70
C LEU A 111 -10.57 -9.28 -3.41
N SER A 112 -11.26 -9.00 -2.31
CA SER A 112 -10.67 -9.11 -0.98
C SER A 112 -11.59 -9.90 -0.05
N ALA A 113 -10.97 -10.68 0.84
CA ALA A 113 -11.65 -11.41 1.89
C ALA A 113 -10.90 -11.22 3.20
N SER A 114 -11.61 -11.09 4.29
CA SER A 114 -11.01 -11.07 5.63
C SER A 114 -11.82 -11.93 6.59
N LEU A 115 -11.12 -12.57 7.50
CA LEU A 115 -11.64 -13.38 8.59
C LEU A 115 -10.97 -12.94 9.88
N VAL A 116 -11.75 -12.68 10.90
CA VAL A 116 -11.26 -12.54 12.28
C VAL A 116 -12.03 -13.53 13.15
N HIS A 117 -11.32 -14.43 13.79
CA HIS A 117 -11.88 -15.44 14.68
C HIS A 117 -11.35 -15.25 16.09
N ALA A 118 -12.24 -15.11 17.06
CA ALA A 118 -11.88 -15.02 18.48
C ALA A 118 -11.98 -16.39 19.14
N PHE A 119 -10.85 -17.07 19.32
CA PHE A 119 -10.80 -18.33 20.08
C PHE A 119 -11.17 -18.15 21.55
N SER A 120 -10.87 -16.98 22.09
CA SER A 120 -11.21 -16.58 23.45
C SER A 120 -11.16 -15.05 23.58
N ALA A 121 -11.57 -14.53 24.73
CA ALA A 121 -11.41 -13.10 25.04
C ALA A 121 -9.94 -12.61 25.02
N ARG A 122 -8.97 -13.52 24.97
CA ARG A 122 -7.53 -13.22 25.00
C ARG A 122 -6.78 -13.66 23.75
N SER A 123 -7.42 -14.39 22.84
CA SER A 123 -6.75 -14.94 21.67
C SER A 123 -7.59 -14.73 20.42
N THR A 124 -6.97 -14.18 19.39
CA THR A 124 -7.61 -13.82 18.12
C THR A 124 -6.73 -14.27 16.96
N TYR A 125 -7.36 -14.87 15.97
CA TYR A 125 -6.76 -15.16 14.67
C TYR A 125 -7.36 -14.24 13.64
N SER A 126 -6.53 -13.72 12.74
CA SER A 126 -7.00 -12.99 11.57
C SER A 126 -6.34 -13.51 10.30
N ALA A 127 -7.08 -13.52 9.22
CA ALA A 127 -6.57 -13.85 7.89
C ALA A 127 -7.15 -12.86 6.88
N SER A 128 -6.37 -12.50 5.88
CA SER A 128 -6.83 -11.69 4.77
C SER A 128 -6.26 -12.17 3.45
N LEU A 129 -7.06 -12.05 2.40
CA LEU A 129 -6.72 -12.33 1.02
C LEU A 129 -7.09 -11.10 0.20
N SER A 130 -6.19 -10.67 -0.67
CA SER A 130 -6.47 -9.64 -1.67
C SER A 130 -5.90 -10.09 -3.01
N ILE A 131 -6.68 -9.97 -4.06
CA ILE A 131 -6.29 -10.21 -5.44
C ILE A 131 -6.76 -9.01 -6.24
N THR A 132 -5.86 -8.33 -6.93
CA THR A 132 -6.19 -7.18 -7.78
C THR A 132 -5.54 -7.34 -9.14
N TYR A 133 -6.33 -7.09 -10.16
CA TYR A 133 -5.89 -6.96 -11.53
C TYR A 133 -6.08 -5.52 -11.96
N SER A 134 -5.01 -4.87 -12.36
CA SER A 134 -5.04 -3.47 -12.78
C SER A 134 -4.08 -3.24 -13.94
N PRO A 135 -4.44 -2.33 -14.87
CA PRO A 135 -3.59 -2.02 -16.03
C PRO A 135 -2.36 -1.19 -15.67
N GLU A 136 -2.31 -0.67 -14.46
CA GLU A 136 -1.24 0.23 -14.03
C GLU A 136 -0.85 -0.02 -12.57
N PRO A 137 0.46 -0.05 -12.28
CA PRO A 137 0.92 0.04 -10.91
C PRO A 137 0.59 1.43 -10.32
N ASP A 138 0.46 1.50 -9.01
CA ASP A 138 0.24 2.77 -8.31
C ASP A 138 1.50 3.64 -8.35
N TYR A 139 1.50 4.65 -9.21
CA TYR A 139 2.57 5.64 -9.30
C TYR A 139 2.62 6.59 -8.10
N ALA A 140 1.54 6.69 -7.33
CA ALA A 140 1.49 7.52 -6.14
C ALA A 140 2.44 7.01 -5.05
N SER A 141 2.77 5.72 -5.08
CA SER A 141 3.74 5.14 -4.16
C SER A 141 5.20 5.56 -4.48
N GLY A 142 5.43 6.23 -5.60
CA GLY A 142 6.76 6.71 -6.02
C GLY A 142 7.76 5.59 -6.35
N ILE A 143 7.29 4.38 -6.55
CA ILE A 143 8.14 3.20 -6.71
C ILE A 143 8.69 3.07 -8.12
N SER A 144 8.05 3.65 -9.13
CA SER A 144 8.46 3.52 -10.53
C SER A 144 8.59 4.86 -11.23
N ALA A 145 9.70 5.04 -11.91
CA ALA A 145 10.01 6.23 -12.70
C ALA A 145 9.34 6.26 -14.07
N SER A 146 8.87 5.12 -14.55
CA SER A 146 8.24 5.00 -15.86
C SER A 146 6.97 4.20 -15.73
N ARG A 147 5.95 4.64 -16.48
CA ARG A 147 4.74 3.84 -16.63
C ARG A 147 5.11 2.50 -17.25
N ARG A 148 4.70 1.44 -16.60
CA ARG A 148 4.75 0.11 -17.18
C ARG A 148 3.46 -0.07 -17.96
N GLN A 149 3.60 -0.35 -19.23
CA GLN A 149 2.48 -0.73 -20.06
C GLN A 149 2.25 -2.23 -19.86
N GLY A 150 1.03 -2.60 -19.56
CA GLY A 150 0.66 -3.99 -19.35
C GLY A 150 -0.06 -4.22 -18.04
N ASP A 151 -0.95 -5.17 -18.09
CA ASP A 151 -1.77 -5.55 -16.96
C ASP A 151 -0.93 -6.22 -15.86
N CYS A 152 -1.23 -5.89 -14.64
CA CYS A 152 -0.57 -6.45 -13.47
C CYS A 152 -1.58 -7.17 -12.57
N LEU A 153 -1.33 -8.43 -12.32
CA LEU A 153 -2.01 -9.21 -11.30
C LEU A 153 -1.21 -9.14 -10.00
N ASN A 154 -1.80 -8.56 -8.97
CA ASN A 154 -1.23 -8.53 -7.63
C ASN A 154 -2.05 -9.44 -6.72
N TRP A 155 -1.38 -10.15 -5.82
CA TRP A 155 -2.04 -10.90 -4.77
C TRP A 155 -1.32 -10.74 -3.44
N SER A 156 -2.07 -10.80 -2.37
CA SER A 156 -1.53 -10.88 -1.03
C SER A 156 -2.42 -11.76 -0.16
N PHE A 157 -1.78 -12.66 0.54
CA PHE A 157 -2.38 -13.44 1.62
C PHE A 157 -1.62 -13.16 2.89
N SER A 158 -2.31 -12.83 3.95
CA SER A 158 -1.70 -12.66 5.27
C SER A 158 -2.56 -13.29 6.34
N ASN A 159 -1.92 -13.73 7.41
CA ASN A 159 -2.61 -14.20 8.58
C ASN A 159 -1.83 -13.87 9.84
N SER A 160 -2.51 -13.74 10.97
CA SER A 160 -1.88 -13.48 12.26
C SER A 160 -2.67 -14.12 13.40
N TYR A 161 -1.94 -14.53 14.40
CA TYR A 161 -2.47 -14.96 15.68
C TYR A 161 -1.93 -14.06 16.77
N SER A 162 -2.80 -13.53 17.60
CA SER A 162 -2.43 -12.71 18.75
C SER A 162 -3.01 -13.28 20.03
N GLN A 163 -2.26 -13.19 21.12
CA GLN A 163 -2.67 -13.66 22.43
C GLN A 163 -2.21 -12.71 23.53
N SER A 164 -3.15 -12.34 24.39
CA SER A 164 -2.85 -11.64 25.64
C SER A 164 -2.50 -12.67 26.72
N ILE A 165 -1.29 -12.57 27.27
CA ILE A 165 -0.83 -13.42 28.39
C ILE A 165 -1.53 -12.95 29.67
N ASP A 166 -1.48 -11.64 29.89
CA ASP A 166 -2.15 -10.96 31.00
C ASP A 166 -2.65 -9.57 30.58
N SER A 167 -2.96 -8.69 31.53
CA SER A 167 -3.43 -7.33 31.26
C SER A 167 -2.34 -6.39 30.68
N ARG A 168 -1.08 -6.78 30.74
CA ARG A 168 0.07 -5.97 30.31
C ARG A 168 0.82 -6.57 29.14
N TRP A 169 0.90 -7.88 29.05
CA TRP A 169 1.68 -8.57 28.04
C TRP A 169 0.81 -9.23 26.98
N SER A 170 1.15 -9.02 25.74
CA SER A 170 0.60 -9.76 24.61
C SER A 170 1.70 -10.06 23.58
N TRP A 171 1.50 -11.14 22.84
CA TRP A 171 2.37 -11.50 21.74
C TRP A 171 1.55 -11.77 20.48
N ASN A 172 2.20 -11.65 19.35
CA ASN A 172 1.62 -11.99 18.07
C ASN A 172 2.65 -12.68 17.18
N VAL A 173 2.17 -13.58 16.38
CA VAL A 173 2.94 -14.17 15.29
C VAL A 173 2.12 -14.11 14.03
N GLY A 174 2.84 -14.12 12.95
CA GLY A 174 2.14 -14.13 11.76
C GLY A 174 2.98 -14.28 10.50
N GLY A 175 2.38 -14.38 9.22
CA GLY A 175 3.03 -14.51 7.93
C GLY A 175 2.14 -14.24 6.77
N GLY A 176 2.77 -14.16 5.63
CA GLY A 176 2.08 -13.88 4.42
C GLY A 176 2.85 -14.32 3.20
N TYR A 177 2.10 -14.37 2.12
CA TYR A 177 2.59 -14.61 0.78
C TYR A 177 1.98 -13.58 -0.16
N SER A 178 2.81 -12.88 -0.88
CA SER A 178 2.35 -11.85 -1.82
C SER A 178 3.21 -11.87 -3.08
N GLY A 179 2.69 -11.29 -4.14
CA GLY A 179 3.44 -11.15 -5.38
C GLY A 179 2.71 -10.33 -6.41
N ASN A 180 3.40 -10.11 -7.52
CA ASN A 180 2.86 -9.50 -8.71
C ASN A 180 3.39 -10.21 -9.96
N ILE A 181 2.56 -10.28 -10.99
CA ILE A 181 2.89 -10.81 -12.31
C ILE A 181 2.37 -9.82 -13.34
N TYR A 182 3.24 -9.47 -14.28
CA TYR A 182 2.89 -8.64 -15.44
C TYR A 182 2.51 -9.52 -16.64
N SER A 183 1.46 -9.14 -17.37
CA SER A 183 1.00 -9.88 -18.53
C SER A 183 1.97 -9.78 -19.71
N GLU A 184 2.67 -8.67 -19.83
CA GLU A 184 3.59 -8.41 -20.92
C GLU A 184 4.98 -8.98 -20.67
N THR A 185 5.51 -9.69 -21.68
CA THR A 185 6.83 -10.36 -21.61
C THR A 185 7.97 -9.36 -21.35
N GLU A 186 7.83 -8.12 -21.78
CA GLU A 186 8.83 -7.07 -21.57
C GLU A 186 8.96 -6.73 -20.08
N TYR A 187 7.87 -6.78 -19.34
CA TYR A 187 7.79 -6.46 -17.92
C TYR A 187 7.81 -7.68 -16.99
N SER A 188 7.77 -8.90 -17.53
CA SER A 188 7.87 -10.13 -16.72
C SER A 188 9.17 -10.22 -15.91
N ARG A 189 10.18 -9.40 -16.26
CA ARG A 189 11.42 -9.25 -15.48
C ARG A 189 11.21 -8.64 -14.10
N ASP A 190 10.08 -7.98 -13.88
CA ASP A 190 9.69 -7.38 -12.63
C ASP A 190 8.74 -8.26 -11.82
N ASP A 191 8.44 -9.45 -12.32
CA ASP A 191 7.67 -10.45 -11.60
C ASP A 191 8.40 -10.84 -10.33
N ARG A 192 7.69 -10.75 -9.23
CA ARG A 192 8.24 -11.07 -7.92
C ARG A 192 7.21 -11.72 -7.03
N GLN A 193 7.72 -12.49 -6.12
CA GLN A 193 6.94 -13.11 -5.06
C GLN A 193 7.72 -12.97 -3.76
N TYR A 194 7.04 -12.85 -2.67
CA TYR A 194 7.70 -12.85 -1.37
C TYR A 194 6.88 -13.55 -0.31
N VAL A 195 7.61 -14.23 0.56
CA VAL A 195 7.08 -14.84 1.78
C VAL A 195 7.61 -14.05 2.95
N ASN A 196 6.77 -13.75 3.90
CA ASN A 196 7.18 -13.07 5.13
C ASN A 196 6.64 -13.78 6.36
N CYS A 197 7.38 -13.68 7.45
CA CYS A 197 6.92 -14.06 8.78
C CYS A 197 7.36 -13.02 9.81
N SER A 198 6.63 -12.91 10.90
CA SER A 198 6.98 -12.00 11.98
C SER A 198 6.51 -12.53 13.33
N ALA A 199 7.18 -12.04 14.36
CA ALA A 199 6.79 -12.23 15.74
C ALA A 199 6.94 -10.89 16.48
N GLY A 200 6.01 -10.61 17.38
CA GLY A 200 6.01 -9.39 18.17
C GLY A 200 5.62 -9.66 19.62
N LEU A 201 6.16 -8.83 20.49
CA LEU A 201 5.84 -8.78 21.90
C LEU A 201 5.44 -7.34 22.25
N ASN A 202 4.32 -7.17 22.93
CA ASN A 202 3.83 -5.89 23.38
C ASN A 202 3.73 -5.87 24.90
N TYR A 203 4.16 -4.77 25.47
CA TYR A 203 4.08 -4.50 26.92
C TYR A 203 3.35 -3.19 27.17
N ARG A 204 2.22 -3.25 27.83
CA ARG A 204 1.46 -2.08 28.28
C ARG A 204 2.01 -1.60 29.62
N ALA A 205 2.82 -0.55 29.57
CA ALA A 205 3.42 0.04 30.80
C ALA A 205 2.36 0.84 31.60
N SER A 206 1.43 1.49 30.90
CA SER A 206 0.28 2.20 31.49
C SER A 206 -0.89 2.20 30.52
N GLU A 207 -2.01 2.82 30.88
CA GLU A 207 -3.15 3.02 29.97
C GLU A 207 -2.79 3.89 28.75
N LEU A 208 -1.79 4.76 28.90
CA LEU A 208 -1.38 5.71 27.88
C LEU A 208 -0.08 5.32 27.16
N LEU A 209 0.65 4.31 27.63
CA LEU A 209 1.98 3.97 27.11
C LEU A 209 2.15 2.47 26.94
N SER A 210 2.52 2.07 25.74
CA SER A 210 2.93 0.71 25.42
C SER A 210 4.28 0.68 24.71
N TYR A 211 5.02 -0.38 24.93
CA TYR A 211 6.27 -0.70 24.22
C TYR A 211 6.05 -1.94 23.38
N ASN A 212 6.74 -2.03 22.27
CA ASN A 212 6.75 -3.21 21.41
C ASN A 212 8.18 -3.60 21.03
N ALA A 213 8.38 -4.89 20.83
CA ALA A 213 9.59 -5.44 20.22
C ALA A 213 9.14 -6.44 19.16
N GLY A 214 9.79 -6.43 18.01
CA GLY A 214 9.41 -7.28 16.89
C GLY A 214 10.59 -7.75 16.08
N CYS A 215 10.39 -8.90 15.46
CA CYS A 215 11.29 -9.49 14.49
C CYS A 215 10.46 -9.88 13.26
N SER A 216 10.93 -9.53 12.07
CA SER A 216 10.31 -9.96 10.83
C SER A 216 11.36 -10.47 9.85
N TYR A 217 11.01 -11.51 9.14
CA TYR A 217 11.81 -12.10 8.08
C TYR A 217 11.00 -12.08 6.79
N ARG A 218 11.64 -11.70 5.69
CA ARG A 218 11.06 -11.70 4.36
C ARG A 218 12.04 -12.32 3.37
N TYR A 219 11.55 -13.25 2.56
CA TYR A 219 12.26 -13.83 1.44
C TYR A 219 11.60 -13.38 0.15
N ASP A 220 12.36 -12.67 -0.69
CA ASP A 220 11.93 -12.17 -1.99
C ASP A 220 12.46 -13.08 -3.09
N LEU A 221 11.55 -13.63 -3.87
CA LEU A 221 11.81 -14.43 -5.06
C LEU A 221 11.59 -13.56 -6.29
N ARG A 222 12.56 -13.50 -7.19
CA ARG A 222 12.48 -12.77 -8.45
C ARG A 222 12.65 -13.71 -9.62
N GLU A 223 11.89 -13.51 -10.68
CA GLU A 223 12.06 -14.29 -11.90
C GLU A 223 13.38 -13.92 -12.58
N TYR A 224 13.73 -12.64 -12.56
CA TYR A 224 15.01 -12.12 -13.07
C TYR A 224 15.70 -11.30 -11.99
N GLY A 225 16.96 -11.61 -11.72
CA GLY A 225 17.76 -10.94 -10.72
C GLY A 225 18.16 -11.87 -9.58
N TYR A 226 18.48 -11.30 -8.45
CA TYR A 226 18.89 -12.06 -7.26
C TYR A 226 17.75 -12.12 -6.24
N ASP A 227 17.50 -13.31 -5.74
CA ASP A 227 16.68 -13.48 -4.55
C ASP A 227 17.30 -12.74 -3.37
N SER A 228 16.48 -12.27 -2.47
CA SER A 228 16.95 -11.59 -1.27
C SER A 228 16.26 -12.05 0.01
N ASN A 229 17.04 -12.09 1.08
CA ASN A 229 16.57 -12.35 2.42
C ASN A 229 16.65 -11.06 3.23
N ASN A 230 15.59 -10.69 3.91
CA ASN A 230 15.51 -9.52 4.74
C ASN A 230 15.12 -9.91 6.16
N LEU A 231 15.96 -9.60 7.13
CA LEU A 231 15.67 -9.76 8.55
C LEU A 231 15.63 -8.38 9.20
N THR A 232 14.52 -8.06 9.85
CA THR A 232 14.37 -6.80 10.59
C THR A 232 14.08 -7.07 12.06
N ILE A 233 14.82 -6.41 12.94
CA ILE A 233 14.58 -6.42 14.39
C ILE A 233 14.33 -4.98 14.80
N SER A 234 13.25 -4.74 15.54
CA SER A 234 12.85 -3.39 15.95
C SER A 234 12.29 -3.36 17.36
N VAL A 235 12.44 -2.20 17.98
CA VAL A 235 11.77 -1.85 19.23
C VAL A 235 11.05 -0.51 19.05
N GLY A 236 9.94 -0.35 19.73
CA GLY A 236 9.12 0.85 19.57
C GLY A 236 8.25 1.13 20.77
N PHE A 237 7.53 2.22 20.65
CA PHE A 237 6.53 2.66 21.62
C PHE A 237 5.30 3.24 20.94
N SER A 238 4.20 3.23 21.64
CA SER A 238 2.98 3.99 21.33
C SER A 238 2.50 4.68 22.57
N ARG A 239 2.22 5.99 22.46
CA ARG A 239 1.79 6.84 23.59
C ARG A 239 0.62 7.71 23.19
N SER A 240 -0.46 7.65 23.96
CA SER A 240 -1.50 8.67 23.95
C SER A 240 -0.99 9.86 24.76
N LEU A 241 -0.87 11.01 24.11
CA LEU A 241 -0.40 12.26 24.75
C LEU A 241 -1.55 12.94 25.52
N ASP A 242 -2.72 12.90 24.92
CA ASP A 242 -3.99 13.39 25.43
C ASP A 242 -5.15 12.61 24.76
N PRO A 243 -6.43 12.86 25.11
CA PRO A 243 -7.58 12.14 24.50
C PRO A 243 -7.73 12.31 22.99
N VAL A 244 -7.06 13.30 22.39
CA VAL A 244 -7.19 13.65 20.98
C VAL A 244 -5.88 13.49 20.20
N SER A 245 -4.76 13.19 20.86
CA SER A 245 -3.47 13.04 20.21
C SER A 245 -2.69 11.80 20.66
N SER A 246 -2.02 11.17 19.72
CA SER A 246 -1.13 10.03 19.97
C SER A 246 0.14 10.12 19.12
N CYS A 247 1.21 9.57 19.65
CA CYS A 247 2.44 9.39 18.92
C CYS A 247 2.94 7.94 19.02
N SER A 248 3.63 7.49 17.99
CA SER A 248 4.30 6.21 17.97
C SER A 248 5.68 6.36 17.36
N GLY A 249 6.58 5.49 17.77
CA GLY A 249 7.92 5.47 17.20
C GLY A 249 8.51 4.07 17.29
N SER A 250 9.30 3.70 16.30
CA SER A 250 10.11 2.50 16.33
C SER A 250 11.46 2.74 15.67
N ILE A 251 12.47 2.10 16.22
CA ILE A 251 13.81 2.02 15.64
C ILE A 251 14.21 0.55 15.52
N GLY A 252 15.02 0.25 14.53
CA GLY A 252 15.45 -1.13 14.31
C GLY A 252 16.63 -1.23 13.37
N LEU A 253 17.00 -2.45 13.12
CA LEU A 253 18.05 -2.81 12.16
C LEU A 253 17.48 -3.83 11.17
N GLN A 254 17.68 -3.55 9.91
CA GLN A 254 17.34 -4.44 8.80
C GLN A 254 18.61 -4.96 8.15
N THR A 255 18.71 -6.26 8.08
CA THR A 255 19.80 -6.96 7.37
C THR A 255 19.22 -7.51 6.07
N LYS A 256 19.75 -7.05 4.93
CA LYS A 256 19.40 -7.55 3.60
C LYS A 256 20.55 -8.36 3.05
N MET A 257 20.32 -9.62 2.75
CA MET A 257 21.27 -10.52 2.13
C MET A 257 20.86 -10.75 0.68
N VAL A 258 21.69 -10.33 -0.26
CA VAL A 258 21.48 -10.46 -1.70
C VAL A 258 22.74 -11.03 -2.34
N HIS A 259 22.63 -12.17 -3.02
CA HIS A 259 23.75 -12.88 -3.62
C HIS A 259 24.85 -13.15 -2.58
N GLN A 260 26.02 -12.50 -2.66
CA GLN A 260 27.14 -12.63 -1.73
C GLN A 260 27.29 -11.42 -0.79
N ASP A 261 26.45 -10.41 -0.95
CA ASP A 261 26.49 -9.17 -0.18
C ASP A 261 25.48 -9.17 0.98
N THR A 262 25.93 -8.61 2.10
CA THR A 262 25.08 -8.34 3.25
C THR A 262 25.08 -6.83 3.52
N ILE A 263 23.88 -6.26 3.54
CA ILE A 263 23.68 -4.84 3.75
C ILE A 263 22.90 -4.64 5.03
N LEU A 264 23.48 -3.85 5.93
CA LEU A 264 22.83 -3.45 7.19
C LEU A 264 22.30 -2.03 7.06
N THR A 265 21.01 -1.83 7.32
CA THR A 265 20.35 -0.54 7.25
C THR A 265 19.59 -0.27 8.53
N PRO A 266 19.77 0.90 9.18
CA PRO A 266 18.91 1.30 10.28
C PRO A 266 17.49 1.53 9.75
N THR A 267 16.48 1.20 10.56
CA THR A 267 15.08 1.51 10.29
C THR A 267 14.53 2.47 11.33
N LEU A 268 13.68 3.37 10.88
CA LEU A 268 13.00 4.35 11.72
C LEU A 268 11.57 4.47 11.24
N ASN A 269 10.61 4.46 12.17
CA ASN A 269 9.24 4.84 11.90
C ASN A 269 8.78 5.77 13.02
N LEU A 270 8.19 6.89 12.66
CA LEU A 270 7.55 7.83 13.57
C LEU A 270 6.17 8.13 13.03
N GLY A 271 5.20 8.18 13.92
CA GLY A 271 3.81 8.54 13.60
C GLY A 271 3.26 9.52 14.64
N TYR A 272 2.48 10.47 14.18
CA TYR A 272 1.74 11.38 15.02
C TYR A 272 0.32 11.56 14.48
N ASN A 273 -0.67 11.34 15.33
CA ASN A 273 -2.08 11.50 15.01
C ASN A 273 -2.67 12.52 15.96
N ARG A 274 -3.48 13.45 15.43
CA ARG A 274 -4.21 14.40 16.22
C ARG A 274 -5.59 14.69 15.65
N ARG A 275 -6.60 14.60 16.49
CA ARG A 275 -7.93 15.17 16.23
C ARG A 275 -7.91 16.64 16.67
N VAL A 276 -7.84 17.55 15.68
CA VAL A 276 -7.74 18.99 15.94
C VAL A 276 -9.09 19.56 16.36
N SER A 277 -10.18 19.02 15.82
CA SER A 277 -11.56 19.31 16.17
C SER A 277 -12.43 18.07 15.95
N GLU A 278 -13.72 18.13 16.24
CA GLU A 278 -14.66 17.03 15.98
C GLU A 278 -14.69 16.61 14.50
N GLY A 279 -14.51 17.57 13.60
CA GLY A 279 -14.49 17.33 12.16
C GLY A 279 -13.10 17.25 11.54
N MET A 280 -12.00 17.48 12.28
CA MET A 280 -10.67 17.59 11.68
C MET A 280 -9.67 16.67 12.35
N SER A 281 -9.02 15.82 11.53
CA SER A 281 -7.93 14.96 11.96
C SER A 281 -6.69 15.15 11.07
N VAL A 282 -5.52 15.07 11.69
CA VAL A 282 -4.20 15.17 11.05
C VAL A 282 -3.38 13.96 11.43
N ASN A 283 -2.81 13.32 10.42
CA ASN A 283 -1.88 12.21 10.57
C ASN A 283 -0.56 12.60 9.90
N SER A 284 0.55 12.43 10.60
CA SER A 284 1.90 12.69 10.09
C SER A 284 2.77 11.48 10.30
N TYR A 285 3.63 11.19 9.34
CA TYR A 285 4.55 10.06 9.44
C TYR A 285 5.92 10.38 8.85
N LEU A 286 6.92 9.70 9.38
CA LEU A 286 8.29 9.63 8.86
C LEU A 286 8.73 8.18 8.91
N SER A 287 9.28 7.67 7.82
CA SER A 287 9.88 6.33 7.80
C SER A 287 11.22 6.32 7.08
N LEU A 288 12.09 5.41 7.50
CA LEU A 288 13.35 5.05 6.87
C LEU A 288 13.45 3.54 6.85
N SER A 289 13.65 2.96 5.68
CA SER A 289 13.80 1.52 5.49
C SER A 289 14.65 1.20 4.26
N ASN A 290 15.14 -0.02 4.17
CA ASN A 290 15.67 -0.56 2.93
C ASN A 290 14.53 -1.32 2.24
N GLU A 291 14.02 -0.76 1.17
CA GLU A 291 12.90 -1.31 0.43
C GLU A 291 13.41 -2.09 -0.79
N ASN A 292 12.69 -3.14 -1.18
CA ASN A 292 12.91 -3.80 -2.44
C ASN A 292 12.07 -3.11 -3.51
N VAL A 293 12.49 -1.91 -3.87
CA VAL A 293 11.77 -1.11 -4.86
C VAL A 293 12.01 -1.68 -6.26
N ASP A 294 10.95 -1.78 -7.04
CA ASP A 294 11.03 -2.19 -8.44
C ASP A 294 11.65 -1.07 -9.26
N THR A 295 12.84 -1.29 -9.71
CA THR A 295 13.47 -0.43 -10.70
C THR A 295 13.53 -1.17 -12.01
N TYR A 296 12.50 -0.99 -12.86
CA TYR A 296 12.65 -1.35 -14.26
C TYR A 296 13.69 -0.45 -14.90
N ARG A 297 14.84 -1.00 -15.15
CA ARG A 297 15.91 -0.31 -15.86
C ARG A 297 16.67 -1.31 -16.68
N GLY A 298 16.19 -1.57 -17.85
CA GLY A 298 16.94 -2.26 -18.89
C GLY A 298 17.79 -3.46 -18.44
N VAL A 299 18.31 -4.20 -19.34
CA VAL A 299 19.13 -5.39 -19.08
C VAL A 299 20.33 -5.04 -18.18
N GLY A 300 20.32 -5.47 -16.93
CA GLY A 300 21.50 -5.52 -16.07
C GLY A 300 21.61 -4.54 -14.90
N ALA A 301 20.57 -3.78 -14.56
CA ALA A 301 20.60 -2.86 -13.41
C ALA A 301 20.03 -3.52 -12.13
N ASN A 302 20.81 -4.36 -11.48
CA ASN A 302 20.46 -4.90 -10.18
C ASN A 302 21.11 -4.04 -9.09
N TYR A 303 20.32 -3.17 -8.43
CA TYR A 303 20.79 -2.50 -7.22
C TYR A 303 20.68 -3.45 -6.03
N LEU A 304 21.69 -3.41 -5.19
CA LEU A 304 21.75 -4.26 -3.99
C LEU A 304 21.09 -3.59 -2.79
N SER A 305 21.03 -2.26 -2.76
CA SER A 305 20.48 -1.49 -1.65
C SER A 305 19.65 -0.31 -2.15
N ASP A 306 18.51 -0.12 -1.55
CA ASP A 306 17.53 0.93 -1.82
C ASP A 306 17.02 1.53 -0.50
N VAL A 307 17.79 2.44 0.06
CA VAL A 307 17.42 3.15 1.29
C VAL A 307 16.39 4.23 0.95
N THR A 308 15.22 4.10 1.52
CA THR A 308 14.07 4.97 1.24
C THR A 308 13.64 5.75 2.47
N TRP A 309 13.57 7.07 2.32
CA TRP A 309 12.93 7.99 3.25
C TRP A 309 11.53 8.34 2.76
N ARG A 310 10.57 8.32 3.67
CA ARG A 310 9.20 8.78 3.41
C ARG A 310 8.76 9.72 4.50
N VAL A 311 8.22 10.86 4.11
CA VAL A 311 7.61 11.84 5.01
C VAL A 311 6.25 12.18 4.44
N GLY A 312 5.23 12.25 5.27
CA GLY A 312 3.92 12.67 4.81
C GLY A 312 3.04 13.22 5.92
N VAL A 313 2.09 14.02 5.46
CA VAL A 313 1.03 14.58 6.29
C VAL A 313 -0.29 14.39 5.54
N ASN A 314 -1.28 13.86 6.23
CA ASN A 314 -2.64 13.74 5.74
C ASN A 314 -3.58 14.46 6.69
N CYS A 315 -4.50 15.24 6.13
CA CYS A 315 -5.52 15.95 6.86
C CYS A 315 -6.89 15.59 6.29
N THR A 316 -7.81 15.22 7.14
CA THR A 316 -9.22 15.05 6.79
C THR A 316 -10.02 16.06 7.55
N TYR A 317 -10.91 16.79 6.85
CA TYR A 317 -11.77 17.79 7.44
C TYR A 317 -13.22 17.58 7.00
N SER A 318 -14.07 17.19 7.93
CA SER A 318 -15.51 17.10 7.75
C SER A 318 -16.14 18.44 8.15
N LEU A 319 -16.47 19.27 7.16
CA LEU A 319 -17.12 20.56 7.36
C LEU A 319 -18.55 20.37 7.89
N SER A 320 -19.19 19.31 7.43
CA SER A 320 -20.55 18.92 7.83
C SER A 320 -20.74 17.42 7.58
N PRO A 321 -21.85 16.79 8.00
CA PRO A 321 -22.16 15.40 7.68
C PRO A 321 -22.25 15.10 6.18
N ILE A 322 -22.36 16.13 5.34
CA ILE A 322 -22.52 16.01 3.88
C ILE A 322 -21.28 16.45 3.10
N VAL A 323 -20.34 17.18 3.71
CA VAL A 323 -19.15 17.70 3.03
C VAL A 323 -17.90 17.33 3.79
N SER A 324 -16.99 16.67 3.14
CA SER A 324 -15.64 16.40 3.67
C SER A 324 -14.56 16.73 2.65
N TYR A 325 -13.42 17.17 3.18
CA TYR A 325 -12.20 17.45 2.43
C TYR A 325 -11.10 16.52 2.90
N HIS A 326 -10.23 16.14 2.00
CA HIS A 326 -8.96 15.50 2.34
C HIS A 326 -7.82 16.22 1.65
N PHE A 327 -6.74 16.36 2.36
CA PHE A 327 -5.50 16.92 1.89
C PHE A 327 -4.36 15.99 2.30
N GLY A 328 -3.47 15.69 1.38
CA GLY A 328 -2.28 14.91 1.64
C GLY A 328 -1.07 15.53 0.97
N ILE A 329 0.08 15.38 1.59
CA ILE A 329 1.37 15.65 0.97
C ILE A 329 2.34 14.57 1.40
N SER A 330 3.00 13.93 0.45
CA SER A 330 4.04 12.96 0.72
C SER A 330 5.29 13.27 -0.08
N LEU A 331 6.44 13.15 0.57
CA LEU A 331 7.77 13.23 -0.02
C LEU A 331 8.46 11.89 0.19
N MET A 332 8.97 11.33 -0.89
CA MET A 332 9.77 10.13 -0.86
C MET A 332 11.12 10.39 -1.50
N ARG A 333 12.19 9.88 -0.88
CA ARG A 333 13.52 9.88 -1.46
C ARG A 333 14.13 8.50 -1.34
N CYS A 334 14.42 7.90 -2.46
CA CYS A 334 15.08 6.62 -2.56
C CYS A 334 16.52 6.79 -3.03
N SER A 335 17.46 6.13 -2.37
CA SER A 335 18.88 6.13 -2.71
C SER A 335 19.33 4.72 -3.03
N TYR A 336 19.68 4.49 -4.28
CA TYR A 336 20.17 3.22 -4.77
C TYR A 336 21.70 3.18 -4.69
N SER A 337 22.24 2.11 -4.16
CA SER A 337 23.68 1.93 -4.05
C SER A 337 24.11 0.50 -4.35
N LYS A 338 25.39 0.34 -4.72
CA LYS A 338 26.03 -0.94 -5.01
C LYS A 338 25.32 -1.78 -6.07
N GLY A 339 25.26 -1.26 -7.31
CA GLY A 339 24.87 -2.08 -8.46
C GLY A 339 25.92 -3.12 -8.81
N THR A 340 25.49 -4.29 -9.31
CA THR A 340 26.40 -5.21 -9.99
C THR A 340 27.00 -4.52 -11.21
N ARG A 341 28.32 -4.58 -11.41
CA ARG A 341 29.07 -3.98 -12.53
C ARG A 341 29.37 -2.47 -12.43
N GLY A 342 29.66 -1.94 -11.25
CA GLY A 342 30.19 -0.57 -11.12
C GLY A 342 29.21 0.53 -11.49
N MET A 343 27.91 0.29 -11.36
CA MET A 343 26.88 1.31 -11.56
C MET A 343 26.99 2.38 -10.47
N SER A 344 26.90 3.63 -10.89
CA SER A 344 26.88 4.78 -9.99
C SER A 344 25.61 4.78 -9.14
N SER A 345 25.71 5.37 -7.96
CA SER A 345 24.56 5.66 -7.11
C SER A 345 23.51 6.48 -7.89
N GLU A 346 22.26 6.16 -7.67
CA GLU A 346 21.13 6.89 -8.21
C GLU A 346 20.23 7.34 -7.06
N LYS A 347 19.61 8.50 -7.22
CA LYS A 347 18.68 9.05 -6.25
C LYS A 347 17.40 9.42 -6.94
N ASN A 348 16.28 8.96 -6.41
CA ASN A 348 14.96 9.30 -6.88
C ASN A 348 14.23 10.08 -5.80
N THR A 349 13.59 11.17 -6.18
CA THR A 349 12.77 11.99 -5.29
C THR A 349 11.38 12.11 -5.91
N THR A 350 10.34 11.87 -5.10
CA THR A 350 8.95 12.02 -5.51
C THR A 350 8.23 12.89 -4.50
N LEU A 351 7.55 13.91 -4.99
CA LEU A 351 6.63 14.75 -4.21
C LEU A 351 5.22 14.55 -4.76
N ASN A 352 4.28 14.24 -3.87
CA ASN A 352 2.92 13.88 -4.27
C ASN A 352 1.88 14.56 -3.35
N PRO A 353 1.50 15.82 -3.59
CA PRO A 353 0.35 16.45 -2.96
C PRO A 353 -0.96 15.93 -3.57
N THR A 354 -1.94 15.74 -2.72
CA THR A 354 -3.31 15.32 -3.07
C THR A 354 -4.31 16.25 -2.41
N LEU A 355 -5.40 16.51 -3.10
CA LEU A 355 -6.54 17.29 -2.60
C LEU A 355 -7.82 16.62 -3.07
N GLY A 356 -8.77 16.48 -2.18
CA GLY A 356 -10.07 15.94 -2.56
C GLY A 356 -11.20 16.53 -1.75
N MET A 357 -12.38 16.43 -2.32
CA MET A 357 -13.64 16.83 -1.72
C MET A 357 -14.67 15.73 -1.98
N SER A 358 -15.43 15.42 -0.96
CA SER A 358 -16.58 14.51 -1.07
C SER A 358 -17.84 15.25 -0.65
N TYR A 359 -18.92 15.10 -1.42
CA TYR A 359 -20.21 15.70 -1.19
C TYR A 359 -21.31 14.64 -1.25
N ARG A 360 -22.09 14.50 -0.19
CA ARG A 360 -23.20 13.57 -0.11
C ARG A 360 -24.50 14.29 -0.57
N PHE A 361 -24.95 13.96 -1.76
CA PHE A 361 -26.20 14.51 -2.33
C PHE A 361 -27.44 13.91 -1.67
N SER A 362 -27.38 12.61 -1.33
CA SER A 362 -28.41 11.87 -0.62
C SER A 362 -27.77 10.76 0.21
N GLU A 363 -28.56 9.97 0.93
CA GLU A 363 -28.08 8.81 1.68
C GLU A 363 -27.33 7.80 0.78
N ASN A 364 -27.75 7.70 -0.46
CA ASN A 364 -27.27 6.74 -1.43
C ASN A 364 -26.32 7.32 -2.49
N LEU A 365 -26.27 8.64 -2.66
CA LEU A 365 -25.50 9.27 -3.73
C LEU A 365 -24.42 10.20 -3.17
N THR A 366 -23.18 9.89 -3.50
CA THR A 366 -22.01 10.69 -3.13
C THR A 366 -21.24 11.11 -4.38
N GLY A 367 -20.87 12.38 -4.46
CA GLY A 367 -19.96 12.91 -5.45
C GLY A 367 -18.58 13.15 -4.86
N ASN A 368 -17.56 13.04 -5.68
CA ASN A 368 -16.20 13.33 -5.30
C ASN A 368 -15.45 14.12 -6.38
N ILE A 369 -14.52 14.92 -5.94
CA ILE A 369 -13.54 15.61 -6.80
C ILE A 369 -12.17 15.33 -6.19
N ASN A 370 -11.23 14.87 -6.99
CA ASN A 370 -9.88 14.57 -6.55
C ASN A 370 -8.88 15.23 -7.50
N TYR A 371 -7.83 15.76 -6.93
CA TYR A 371 -6.68 16.30 -7.63
C TYR A 371 -5.42 15.69 -7.03
N GLN A 372 -4.53 15.24 -7.89
CA GLN A 372 -3.23 14.71 -7.53
C GLN A 372 -2.17 15.34 -8.42
N TYR A 373 -1.13 15.84 -7.80
CA TYR A 373 0.08 16.27 -8.49
C TYR A 373 1.20 15.30 -8.15
N THR A 374 2.01 14.95 -9.12
CA THR A 374 3.22 14.15 -8.92
C THR A 374 4.40 14.86 -9.55
N TRP A 375 5.38 15.21 -8.75
CA TRP A 375 6.69 15.63 -9.21
C TRP A 375 7.69 14.52 -8.93
N TYR A 376 8.37 14.09 -9.96
CA TYR A 376 9.38 13.04 -9.90
C TYR A 376 10.68 13.55 -10.49
N GLU A 377 11.78 13.31 -9.80
CA GLU A 377 13.13 13.62 -10.23
C GLU A 377 14.05 12.43 -9.96
N THR A 378 14.89 12.10 -10.93
CA THR A 378 15.97 11.14 -10.81
C THR A 378 17.30 11.79 -11.10
N ASP A 379 18.27 11.63 -10.22
CA ASP A 379 19.66 12.02 -10.41
C ASP A 379 20.50 10.78 -10.65
N ARG A 380 20.98 10.67 -11.87
CA ARG A 380 21.84 9.57 -12.31
C ARG A 380 23.15 10.11 -12.86
N ARG A 381 24.26 9.91 -12.17
CA ARG A 381 25.59 10.39 -12.59
C ARG A 381 25.67 11.90 -12.81
N GLY A 382 24.91 12.69 -12.06
CA GLY A 382 24.87 14.14 -12.22
C GLY A 382 24.04 14.61 -13.42
N GLN A 383 23.28 13.73 -14.07
CA GLN A 383 22.22 14.08 -15.00
C GLN A 383 20.89 13.94 -14.28
N SER A 384 20.15 15.02 -14.25
CA SER A 384 18.80 15.05 -13.66
C SER A 384 17.76 14.92 -14.77
N ASP A 385 16.91 13.92 -14.63
CA ASP A 385 15.72 13.73 -15.47
C ASP A 385 14.50 13.72 -14.55
N GLY A 386 13.37 14.22 -15.03
CA GLY A 386 12.19 14.24 -14.19
C GLY A 386 10.92 14.55 -14.96
N TYR A 387 9.78 14.25 -14.37
CA TYR A 387 8.48 14.59 -14.92
C TYR A 387 7.56 15.20 -13.86
N GLU A 388 6.59 15.92 -14.36
CA GLU A 388 5.44 16.41 -13.62
C GLU A 388 4.18 15.81 -14.22
N ARG A 389 3.21 15.51 -13.36
CA ARG A 389 1.92 14.95 -13.75
C ARG A 389 0.82 15.57 -12.91
N HIS A 390 -0.22 16.05 -13.57
CA HIS A 390 -1.45 16.50 -12.95
C HIS A 390 -2.58 15.55 -13.31
N ASN A 391 -3.24 15.01 -12.31
CA ASN A 391 -4.43 14.19 -12.47
C ASN A 391 -5.58 14.83 -11.72
N ILE A 392 -6.68 15.12 -12.41
CA ILE A 392 -7.92 15.59 -11.81
C ILE A 392 -9.05 14.66 -12.20
N SER A 393 -9.88 14.31 -11.25
CA SER A 393 -11.06 13.48 -11.51
C SER A 393 -12.26 13.96 -10.70
N THR A 394 -13.44 13.77 -11.28
CA THR A 394 -14.73 13.95 -10.60
C THR A 394 -15.57 12.72 -10.84
N GLY A 395 -16.37 12.31 -9.87
CA GLY A 395 -17.18 11.12 -9.98
C GLY A 395 -18.39 11.10 -9.07
N LEU A 396 -19.27 10.19 -9.37
CA LEU A 396 -20.45 9.86 -8.59
C LEU A 396 -20.39 8.40 -8.18
N THR A 397 -20.81 8.12 -6.96
CA THR A 397 -21.00 6.77 -6.45
C THR A 397 -22.40 6.64 -5.90
N TYR A 398 -23.13 5.66 -6.37
CA TYR A 398 -24.47 5.29 -5.89
C TYR A 398 -24.37 3.98 -5.12
N THR A 399 -24.89 3.96 -3.90
CA THR A 399 -24.94 2.78 -3.02
C THR A 399 -26.39 2.30 -2.93
N PHE A 400 -26.60 1.00 -3.15
CA PHE A 400 -27.92 0.37 -3.15
C PHE A 400 -28.27 -0.18 -1.78
#